data_98fce809450b09e6b8ab13d965709fd9
#
_entry.id   98fce809450b09e6b8ab13d965709fd9
#
_cell.length_a   1.000
_cell.length_b   1.000
_cell.length_c   1.000
_cell.angle_alpha   90.00
_cell.angle_beta   90.00
_cell.angle_gamma   90.00
#
_symmetry.space_group_name_H-M   'P 1'
#
loop_
_entity.id
_entity.type
_entity.pdbx_description
1 polymer ?
#
loop_
_entity_poly.entity_id
_entity_poly.type
_entity_poly.pdbx_seq_one_letter_code
_entity_poly.pdbx_strand_id
1 'polypeptide(L)'
;MKHKTTIRCKEIHPHIHRIILPLPGRQPGPVNAYLFTGKQTTLLDTGTRRTTRHLEESLRQIGIGFSDIDRIILTHGHIDHYGAARHVVKRSSGRAAVAAHCEDVPVVETGMEVSDRQFSKFYRLMGVPLVFELLFYGMGLFFSSLAENCRIDLCLSDGEKIQVGDYEATVISTPGHTKGSICLYLEKEGILFSGDHILGHITPNAFVMLESDFDIPWRMSQLEFYDSLRKIESLVPRIVYPAHGKPITDLPRTAAMYREQFSLRQEKIIAILKKGEFTVYGIARSLFPEISGKRLPLEIFLAVSEVFTHLQVLEKDGMVASHVRRGKQYYSLK
;
A
#
# COMPACT_ATOMS: atom_id res chain seq x y z
N MET A 1 0.72 18.80 34.45
CA MET A 1 1.50 17.71 33.85
C MET A 1 2.08 18.22 32.52
N LYS A 2 3.42 18.34 32.41
CA LYS A 2 4.08 18.75 31.15
C LYS A 2 3.89 17.59 30.15
N HIS A 3 3.08 17.80 29.13
CA HIS A 3 3.04 16.89 27.99
C HIS A 3 4.46 16.80 27.42
N LYS A 4 5.13 15.67 27.58
CA LYS A 4 6.33 15.36 26.81
C LYS A 4 5.94 15.45 25.34
N THR A 5 6.36 16.51 24.68
CA THR A 5 6.22 16.68 23.24
C THR A 5 7.03 15.55 22.61
N THR A 6 6.36 14.48 22.22
CA THR A 6 7.01 13.38 21.50
C THR A 6 7.50 13.98 20.18
N ILE A 7 8.82 13.99 19.95
CA ILE A 7 9.41 14.48 18.71
C ILE A 7 8.88 13.58 17.59
N ARG A 8 7.98 14.13 16.77
CA ARG A 8 7.36 13.43 15.64
C ARG A 8 8.06 13.71 14.31
N CYS A 9 8.94 14.72 14.28
CA CYS A 9 9.73 15.09 13.13
C CYS A 9 11.22 14.93 13.49
N LYS A 10 11.96 14.20 12.67
CA LYS A 10 13.39 13.93 12.87
C LYS A 10 14.13 14.04 11.55
N GLU A 11 15.18 14.84 11.50
CA GLU A 11 16.12 14.81 10.38
C GLU A 11 16.85 13.47 10.36
N ILE A 12 16.83 12.80 9.22
CA ILE A 12 17.39 11.45 9.01
C ILE A 12 18.58 11.48 8.05
N HIS A 13 18.68 12.51 7.25
CA HIS A 13 19.76 12.85 6.34
C HIS A 13 19.73 14.37 6.13
N PRO A 14 20.81 15.08 5.77
CA PRO A 14 20.77 16.52 5.54
C PRO A 14 19.55 16.93 4.69
N HIS A 15 18.76 17.85 5.18
CA HIS A 15 17.55 18.35 4.50
C HIS A 15 16.44 17.30 4.24
N ILE A 16 16.53 16.10 4.84
CA ILE A 16 15.49 15.06 4.76
C ILE A 16 14.95 14.76 6.15
N HIS A 17 13.66 14.96 6.35
CA HIS A 17 13.01 14.80 7.64
C HIS A 17 11.95 13.68 7.56
N ARG A 18 11.98 12.76 8.54
CA ARG A 18 10.93 11.79 8.74
C ARG A 18 9.88 12.36 9.70
N ILE A 19 8.62 12.31 9.29
CA ILE A 19 7.45 12.74 10.06
C ILE A 19 6.61 11.52 10.37
N ILE A 20 6.34 11.25 11.66
CA ILE A 20 5.56 10.10 12.10
C ILE A 20 4.11 10.54 12.34
N LEU A 21 3.19 10.03 11.53
CA LEU A 21 1.77 10.34 11.56
C LEU A 21 1.00 9.17 12.20
N PRO A 22 0.16 9.42 13.22
CA PRO A 22 -0.55 8.34 13.92
C PRO A 22 -1.60 7.68 13.02
N LEU A 23 -1.62 6.36 13.03
CA LEU A 23 -2.65 5.55 12.40
C LEU A 23 -3.27 4.64 13.46
N PRO A 24 -4.61 4.51 13.55
CA PRO A 24 -5.25 3.64 14.52
C PRO A 24 -5.00 2.17 14.17
N GLY A 25 -4.65 1.37 15.17
CA GLY A 25 -4.37 -0.05 15.04
C GLY A 25 -2.91 -0.40 15.33
N ARG A 26 -2.62 -1.71 15.41
CA ARG A 26 -1.27 -2.19 15.65
C ARG A 26 -0.47 -2.37 14.36
N GLN A 27 -1.13 -2.75 13.30
CA GLN A 27 -0.56 -2.97 11.97
C GLN A 27 -1.35 -2.20 10.92
N PRO A 28 -0.66 -1.62 9.94
CA PRO A 28 0.79 -1.57 9.73
C PRO A 28 1.53 -0.63 10.71
N GLY A 29 0.81 0.12 11.55
CA GLY A 29 1.35 1.10 12.49
C GLY A 29 1.35 2.53 11.93
N PRO A 30 1.98 3.50 12.61
CA PRO A 30 2.05 4.88 12.16
C PRO A 30 2.66 5.01 10.76
N VAL A 31 2.17 5.99 9.99
CA VAL A 31 2.72 6.30 8.66
C VAL A 31 3.93 7.21 8.83
N ASN A 32 5.00 6.93 8.12
CA ASN A 32 6.14 7.82 7.93
C ASN A 32 5.95 8.62 6.63
N ALA A 33 5.69 9.91 6.76
CA ALA A 33 5.86 10.85 5.66
C ALA A 33 7.29 11.40 5.67
N TYR A 34 7.80 11.79 4.51
CA TYR A 34 9.15 12.33 4.41
C TYR A 34 9.11 13.69 3.75
N LEU A 35 9.79 14.66 4.37
CA LEU A 35 9.93 16.00 3.82
C LEU A 35 11.37 16.21 3.36
N PHE A 36 11.51 16.64 2.13
CA PHE A 36 12.76 17.06 1.50
C PHE A 36 12.74 18.59 1.40
N THR A 37 13.66 19.27 2.07
CA THR A 37 13.79 20.71 1.99
C THR A 37 14.91 21.13 1.03
N GLY A 38 14.89 22.35 0.53
CA GLY A 38 15.90 22.89 -0.41
C GLY A 38 15.25 23.51 -1.64
N LYS A 39 15.82 23.29 -2.82
CA LYS A 39 15.40 23.93 -4.08
C LYS A 39 13.93 23.68 -4.44
N GLN A 40 13.41 22.51 -4.08
CA GLN A 40 12.00 22.15 -4.28
C GLN A 40 11.50 21.42 -3.05
N THR A 41 10.83 22.12 -2.15
CA THR A 41 10.28 21.49 -0.94
C THR A 41 9.25 20.44 -1.30
N THR A 42 9.60 19.17 -1.09
CA THR A 42 8.81 18.03 -1.51
C THR A 42 8.36 17.19 -0.31
N LEU A 43 7.07 16.90 -0.24
CA LEU A 43 6.49 16.01 0.77
C LEU A 43 6.17 14.65 0.11
N LEU A 44 6.77 13.58 0.60
CA LEU A 44 6.47 12.20 0.20
C LEU A 44 5.46 11.61 1.19
N ASP A 45 4.29 11.27 0.69
CA ASP A 45 3.09 10.88 1.42
C ASP A 45 2.57 11.93 2.42
N THR A 46 1.30 11.85 2.76
CA THR A 46 0.62 12.90 3.54
C THR A 46 -0.12 12.38 4.77
N GLY A 47 -0.27 11.08 4.91
CA GLY A 47 -1.12 10.49 5.93
C GLY A 47 -2.62 10.57 5.59
N THR A 48 -3.46 10.29 6.56
CA THR A 48 -4.93 10.40 6.44
C THR A 48 -5.38 11.84 6.67
N ARG A 49 -6.60 12.18 6.24
CA ARG A 49 -7.24 13.45 6.56
C ARG A 49 -7.26 13.74 8.08
N ARG A 50 -7.37 12.72 8.92
CA ARG A 50 -7.40 12.87 10.37
C ARG A 50 -6.04 13.23 10.98
N THR A 51 -4.95 13.06 10.24
CA THR A 51 -3.58 13.35 10.70
C THR A 51 -3.07 14.70 10.24
N THR A 52 -3.86 15.49 9.53
CA THR A 52 -3.46 16.83 9.02
C THR A 52 -2.89 17.74 10.09
N ARG A 53 -3.51 17.78 11.28
CA ARG A 53 -2.99 18.57 12.39
C ARG A 53 -1.62 18.09 12.86
N HIS A 54 -1.39 16.79 12.94
CA HIS A 54 -0.10 16.23 13.33
C HIS A 54 0.99 16.56 12.29
N LEU A 55 0.64 16.49 11.00
CA LEU A 55 1.52 16.87 9.90
C LEU A 55 1.89 18.36 10.02
N GLU A 56 0.90 19.26 10.19
CA GLU A 56 1.12 20.68 10.33
C GLU A 56 2.01 21.04 11.55
N GLU A 57 1.72 20.43 12.71
CA GLU A 57 2.52 20.61 13.92
C GLU A 57 3.97 20.14 13.75
N SER A 58 4.16 19.03 13.02
CA SER A 58 5.49 18.47 12.73
C SER A 58 6.29 19.37 11.78
N LEU A 59 5.68 19.91 10.74
CA LEU A 59 6.30 20.84 9.80
C LEU A 59 6.71 22.14 10.52
N ARG A 60 5.85 22.67 11.38
CA ARG A 60 6.17 23.88 12.19
C ARG A 60 7.39 23.71 13.09
N GLN A 61 7.67 22.50 13.60
CA GLN A 61 8.85 22.23 14.43
C GLN A 61 10.17 22.52 13.71
N ILE A 62 10.15 22.46 12.38
CA ILE A 62 11.31 22.74 11.52
C ILE A 62 11.15 24.05 10.71
N GLY A 63 10.18 24.88 11.09
CA GLY A 63 9.96 26.19 10.47
C GLY A 63 9.29 26.16 9.09
N ILE A 64 8.67 25.03 8.71
CA ILE A 64 8.00 24.86 7.42
C ILE A 64 6.47 24.93 7.61
N GLY A 65 5.79 25.65 6.72
CA GLY A 65 4.33 25.66 6.60
C GLY A 65 3.85 24.91 5.37
N PHE A 66 2.55 24.66 5.27
CA PHE A 66 1.99 24.08 4.04
C PHE A 66 2.20 24.99 2.82
N SER A 67 2.28 26.31 3.03
CA SER A 67 2.59 27.28 1.97
C SER A 67 3.98 27.11 1.34
N ASP A 68 4.89 26.43 2.02
CA ASP A 68 6.27 26.26 1.58
C ASP A 68 6.46 24.95 0.79
N ILE A 69 5.41 24.13 0.69
CA ILE A 69 5.44 22.88 -0.07
C ILE A 69 5.20 23.17 -1.55
N ASP A 70 6.16 22.78 -2.39
CA ASP A 70 6.10 22.92 -3.85
C ASP A 70 5.52 21.69 -4.52
N ARG A 71 5.77 20.51 -3.94
CA ARG A 71 5.34 19.22 -4.50
C ARG A 71 4.94 18.22 -3.42
N ILE A 72 3.92 17.44 -3.72
CA ILE A 72 3.56 16.21 -3.00
C ILE A 72 3.82 15.06 -3.94
N ILE A 73 4.53 14.03 -3.48
CA ILE A 73 4.66 12.75 -4.20
C ILE A 73 3.95 11.70 -3.38
N LEU A 74 3.07 10.93 -4.03
CA LEU A 74 2.38 9.82 -3.42
C LEU A 74 3.06 8.52 -3.83
N THR A 75 3.44 7.71 -2.85
CA THR A 75 4.06 6.41 -3.11
C THR A 75 3.05 5.44 -3.72
N HIS A 76 1.78 5.56 -3.34
CA HIS A 76 0.69 4.77 -3.88
C HIS A 76 -0.70 5.30 -3.44
N GLY A 77 -1.76 4.69 -3.99
CA GLY A 77 -3.15 5.15 -3.85
C GLY A 77 -3.89 4.70 -2.60
N HIS A 78 -3.23 4.28 -1.50
CA HIS A 78 -3.93 3.99 -0.24
C HIS A 78 -4.21 5.25 0.56
N ILE A 79 -5.34 5.24 1.28
CA ILE A 79 -5.90 6.40 1.99
C ILE A 79 -5.01 6.96 3.10
N ASP A 80 -4.14 6.17 3.67
CA ASP A 80 -3.18 6.59 4.68
C ASP A 80 -1.90 7.21 4.08
N HIS A 81 -1.78 7.24 2.75
CA HIS A 81 -0.72 7.92 2.01
C HIS A 81 -1.22 9.19 1.35
N TYR A 82 -2.34 9.14 0.61
CA TYR A 82 -2.85 10.33 -0.09
C TYR A 82 -3.91 11.13 0.67
N GLY A 83 -4.46 10.59 1.77
CA GLY A 83 -5.68 11.08 2.41
C GLY A 83 -5.68 12.55 2.84
N ALA A 84 -4.52 13.13 3.11
CA ALA A 84 -4.38 14.55 3.43
C ALA A 84 -3.87 15.42 2.26
N ALA A 85 -3.56 14.85 1.08
CA ALA A 85 -2.96 15.58 -0.04
C ALA A 85 -3.78 16.81 -0.44
N ARG A 86 -5.08 16.64 -0.65
CA ARG A 86 -5.97 17.77 -0.98
C ARG A 86 -5.97 18.89 0.08
N HIS A 87 -5.88 18.50 1.37
CA HIS A 87 -5.80 19.49 2.44
C HIS A 87 -4.51 20.31 2.34
N VAL A 88 -3.37 19.65 2.08
CA VAL A 88 -2.07 20.34 1.89
C VAL A 88 -2.15 21.26 0.68
N VAL A 89 -2.67 20.81 -0.47
CA VAL A 89 -2.86 21.64 -1.68
C VAL A 89 -3.70 22.89 -1.38
N LYS A 90 -4.84 22.74 -0.71
CA LYS A 90 -5.68 23.88 -0.33
C LYS A 90 -4.95 24.87 0.56
N ARG A 91 -4.14 24.39 1.51
CA ARG A 91 -3.40 25.22 2.46
C ARG A 91 -2.12 25.81 1.87
N SER A 92 -1.61 25.26 0.77
CA SER A 92 -0.52 25.86 -0.02
C SER A 92 -1.03 26.90 -1.03
N SER A 93 -2.30 27.30 -0.96
CA SER A 93 -2.96 28.20 -1.93
C SER A 93 -2.89 27.64 -3.38
N GLY A 94 -2.90 26.33 -3.53
CA GLY A 94 -2.81 25.63 -4.81
C GLY A 94 -1.39 25.56 -5.40
N ARG A 95 -0.36 25.94 -4.63
CA ARG A 95 1.03 25.94 -5.09
C ARG A 95 1.60 24.53 -5.19
N ALA A 96 1.26 23.65 -4.25
CA ALA A 96 1.78 22.30 -4.21
C ALA A 96 1.19 21.45 -5.36
N ALA A 97 2.03 21.06 -6.31
CA ALA A 97 1.65 20.10 -7.34
C ALA A 97 1.67 18.66 -6.78
N VAL A 98 0.68 17.84 -7.15
CA VAL A 98 0.59 16.45 -6.69
C VAL A 98 1.04 15.50 -7.80
N ALA A 99 1.96 14.62 -7.46
CA ALA A 99 2.52 13.62 -8.36
C ALA A 99 2.24 12.20 -7.83
N ALA A 100 1.89 11.28 -8.72
CA ALA A 100 1.73 9.86 -8.44
C ALA A 100 2.01 9.04 -9.71
N HIS A 101 2.18 7.73 -9.58
CA HIS A 101 2.22 6.85 -10.75
C HIS A 101 0.86 6.84 -11.46
N CYS A 102 0.86 6.81 -12.80
CA CYS A 102 -0.37 6.92 -13.61
C CYS A 102 -1.42 5.85 -13.25
N GLU A 103 -0.99 4.64 -12.90
CA GLU A 103 -1.88 3.53 -12.56
C GLU A 103 -2.67 3.75 -11.25
N ASP A 104 -2.21 4.61 -10.34
CA ASP A 104 -2.92 4.92 -9.10
C ASP A 104 -3.70 6.25 -9.17
N VAL A 105 -3.60 7.00 -10.29
CA VAL A 105 -4.35 8.25 -10.49
C VAL A 105 -5.86 8.07 -10.29
N PRO A 106 -6.51 7.05 -10.92
CA PRO A 106 -7.93 6.86 -10.75
C PRO A 106 -8.34 6.72 -9.29
N VAL A 107 -7.62 5.92 -8.50
CA VAL A 107 -7.93 5.70 -7.08
C VAL A 107 -7.80 6.99 -6.26
N VAL A 108 -6.80 7.81 -6.54
CA VAL A 108 -6.56 9.06 -5.80
C VAL A 108 -7.58 10.14 -6.18
N GLU A 109 -7.98 10.22 -7.45
CA GLU A 109 -8.90 11.26 -7.95
C GLU A 109 -10.37 10.94 -7.72
N THR A 110 -10.75 9.66 -7.79
CA THR A 110 -12.17 9.26 -7.69
C THR A 110 -12.50 8.44 -6.45
N GLY A 111 -11.48 7.98 -5.71
CA GLY A 111 -11.61 7.02 -4.62
C GLY A 111 -11.51 5.58 -5.14
N MET A 112 -11.94 4.60 -4.33
CA MET A 112 -11.95 3.21 -4.78
C MET A 112 -12.86 3.06 -6.02
N GLU A 113 -12.23 2.92 -7.18
CA GLU A 113 -12.91 2.81 -8.49
C GLU A 113 -13.67 1.51 -8.72
N VAL A 114 -13.63 0.62 -7.77
CA VAL A 114 -14.36 -0.63 -7.91
C VAL A 114 -15.84 -0.31 -7.87
N SER A 115 -16.50 -0.40 -9.03
CA SER A 115 -17.96 -0.29 -9.05
C SER A 115 -18.53 -1.31 -8.08
N ASP A 116 -19.58 -0.95 -7.34
CA ASP A 116 -20.29 -1.83 -6.42
C ASP A 116 -20.59 -3.21 -7.06
N ARG A 117 -20.86 -3.20 -8.37
CA ARG A 117 -21.12 -4.42 -9.14
C ARG A 117 -19.89 -5.34 -9.29
N GLN A 118 -18.70 -4.77 -9.51
CA GLN A 118 -17.46 -5.57 -9.68
C GLN A 118 -17.03 -6.16 -8.35
N PHE A 119 -17.09 -5.37 -7.28
CA PHE A 119 -16.81 -5.84 -5.94
C PHE A 119 -17.76 -6.95 -5.51
N SER A 120 -19.06 -6.78 -5.73
CA SER A 120 -20.09 -7.79 -5.48
C SER A 120 -19.83 -9.08 -6.27
N LYS A 121 -19.49 -8.97 -7.57
CA LYS A 121 -19.17 -10.12 -8.43
C LYS A 121 -17.94 -10.86 -7.89
N PHE A 122 -16.88 -10.13 -7.49
CA PHE A 122 -15.70 -10.71 -6.87
C PHE A 122 -16.04 -11.48 -5.59
N TYR A 123 -16.75 -10.84 -4.66
CA TYR A 123 -17.11 -11.47 -3.39
C TYR A 123 -17.90 -12.75 -3.57
N ARG A 124 -18.89 -12.75 -4.47
CA ARG A 124 -19.69 -13.94 -4.78
C ARG A 124 -18.84 -15.05 -5.39
N LEU A 125 -17.98 -14.70 -6.34
CA LEU A 125 -17.08 -15.67 -6.99
C LEU A 125 -16.12 -16.30 -5.96
N MET A 126 -15.58 -15.51 -5.04
CA MET A 126 -14.70 -15.99 -3.95
C MET A 126 -15.45 -16.77 -2.87
N GLY A 127 -16.79 -16.81 -2.90
CA GLY A 127 -17.63 -17.53 -1.96
C GLY A 127 -17.89 -16.81 -0.65
N VAL A 128 -17.66 -15.48 -0.60
CA VAL A 128 -17.93 -14.65 0.58
C VAL A 128 -19.45 -14.54 0.80
N PRO A 129 -19.96 -14.74 2.03
CA PRO A 129 -21.37 -14.52 2.33
C PRO A 129 -21.84 -13.08 2.13
N LEU A 130 -23.05 -12.89 1.59
CA LEU A 130 -23.63 -11.58 1.26
C LEU A 130 -23.62 -10.59 2.43
N VAL A 131 -23.77 -11.08 3.66
CA VAL A 131 -23.75 -10.23 4.86
C VAL A 131 -22.44 -9.45 4.98
N PHE A 132 -21.30 -10.01 4.61
CA PHE A 132 -20.01 -9.33 4.68
C PHE A 132 -19.82 -8.31 3.55
N GLU A 133 -20.43 -8.56 2.39
CA GLU A 133 -20.53 -7.58 1.31
C GLU A 133 -21.28 -6.34 1.77
N LEU A 134 -22.47 -6.52 2.36
CA LEU A 134 -23.29 -5.42 2.88
C LEU A 134 -22.59 -4.65 4.03
N LEU A 135 -21.90 -5.35 4.92
CA LEU A 135 -21.14 -4.73 6.00
C LEU A 135 -19.93 -3.94 5.45
N PHE A 136 -19.29 -4.41 4.39
CA PHE A 136 -18.17 -3.69 3.75
C PHE A 136 -18.65 -2.38 3.12
N TYR A 137 -19.79 -2.39 2.43
CA TYR A 137 -20.39 -1.14 1.92
C TYR A 137 -20.74 -0.16 3.02
N GLY A 138 -21.28 -0.63 4.15
CA GLY A 138 -21.53 0.20 5.33
C GLY A 138 -20.28 0.88 5.90
N MET A 139 -19.09 0.28 5.69
CA MET A 139 -17.81 0.88 6.08
C MET A 139 -17.29 1.94 5.08
N GLY A 140 -17.82 2.01 3.88
CA GLY A 140 -17.38 2.95 2.85
C GLY A 140 -17.45 4.41 3.33
N LEU A 141 -18.51 4.79 4.07
CA LEU A 141 -18.64 6.11 4.67
C LEU A 141 -17.53 6.42 5.69
N PHE A 142 -17.08 5.40 6.43
CA PHE A 142 -15.94 5.57 7.34
C PHE A 142 -14.65 5.80 6.56
N PHE A 143 -14.37 5.01 5.54
CA PHE A 143 -13.17 5.17 4.71
C PHE A 143 -13.16 6.52 3.99
N SER A 144 -14.28 6.96 3.42
CA SER A 144 -14.40 8.29 2.79
C SER A 144 -14.12 9.45 3.76
N SER A 145 -14.29 9.24 5.08
CA SER A 145 -13.92 10.23 6.09
C SER A 145 -12.42 10.34 6.35
N LEU A 146 -11.63 9.37 5.90
CA LEU A 146 -10.17 9.29 6.13
C LEU A 146 -9.35 9.92 5.02
N ALA A 147 -9.91 10.09 3.82
CA ALA A 147 -9.26 10.68 2.68
C ALA A 147 -10.17 11.67 1.97
N GLU A 148 -9.57 12.67 1.31
CA GLU A 148 -10.23 13.51 0.32
C GLU A 148 -9.60 13.20 -1.05
N ASN A 149 -10.44 12.97 -2.06
CA ASN A 149 -9.98 12.81 -3.43
C ASN A 149 -9.17 14.03 -3.86
N CYS A 150 -8.06 13.79 -4.52
CA CYS A 150 -7.12 14.84 -4.89
C CYS A 150 -6.73 14.69 -6.36
N ARG A 151 -6.79 15.79 -7.09
CA ARG A 151 -6.31 15.82 -8.48
C ARG A 151 -4.82 15.55 -8.51
N ILE A 152 -4.39 14.75 -9.48
CA ILE A 152 -2.98 14.50 -9.79
C ILE A 152 -2.55 15.42 -10.94
N ASP A 153 -1.51 16.20 -10.69
CA ASP A 153 -0.99 17.16 -11.67
C ASP A 153 0.11 16.56 -12.54
N LEU A 154 0.84 15.55 -12.02
CA LEU A 154 1.98 14.93 -12.68
C LEU A 154 1.89 13.40 -12.57
N CYS A 155 1.90 12.72 -13.70
CA CYS A 155 2.08 11.28 -13.79
C CYS A 155 3.56 10.92 -13.78
N LEU A 156 3.96 10.09 -12.81
CA LEU A 156 5.33 9.57 -12.70
C LEU A 156 5.45 8.23 -13.41
N SER A 157 6.61 7.99 -13.99
CA SER A 157 6.94 6.77 -14.72
C SER A 157 8.22 6.12 -14.18
N ASP A 158 8.36 4.81 -14.42
CA ASP A 158 9.55 4.06 -14.04
C ASP A 158 10.83 4.62 -14.69
N GLY A 159 11.89 4.74 -13.90
CA GLY A 159 13.17 5.29 -14.34
C GLY A 159 13.21 6.83 -14.47
N GLU A 160 12.10 7.52 -14.27
CA GLU A 160 12.05 8.97 -14.33
C GLU A 160 12.90 9.58 -13.20
N LYS A 161 13.71 10.59 -13.56
CA LYS A 161 14.50 11.37 -12.59
C LYS A 161 13.77 12.64 -12.22
N ILE A 162 13.58 12.86 -10.92
CA ILE A 162 12.86 14.00 -10.40
C ILE A 162 13.64 14.70 -9.29
N GLN A 163 13.47 16.03 -9.20
CA GLN A 163 14.02 16.82 -8.10
C GLN A 163 13.15 16.63 -6.86
N VAL A 164 13.77 16.32 -5.70
CA VAL A 164 13.16 16.28 -4.37
C VAL A 164 14.05 17.00 -3.36
N GLY A 165 13.61 18.15 -2.86
CA GLY A 165 14.49 19.05 -2.10
C GLY A 165 15.72 19.43 -2.91
N ASP A 166 16.91 19.18 -2.35
CA ASP A 166 18.20 19.37 -3.02
C ASP A 166 18.70 18.11 -3.75
N TYR A 167 17.92 17.02 -3.74
CA TYR A 167 18.32 15.71 -4.27
C TYR A 167 17.66 15.41 -5.62
N GLU A 168 18.34 14.62 -6.44
CA GLU A 168 17.76 13.93 -7.58
C GLU A 168 17.36 12.51 -7.17
N ALA A 169 16.08 12.18 -7.34
CA ALA A 169 15.55 10.85 -7.09
C ALA A 169 15.18 10.16 -8.40
N THR A 170 15.43 8.86 -8.49
CA THR A 170 14.90 8.01 -9.55
C THR A 170 13.62 7.36 -9.05
N VAL A 171 12.55 7.48 -9.83
CA VAL A 171 11.28 6.80 -9.60
C VAL A 171 11.44 5.34 -9.99
N ILE A 172 11.14 4.43 -9.09
CA ILE A 172 11.19 2.99 -9.35
C ILE A 172 9.77 2.45 -9.20
N SER A 173 9.14 2.04 -10.30
CA SER A 173 7.83 1.38 -10.23
C SER A 173 7.96 0.01 -9.60
N THR A 174 7.13 -0.23 -8.59
CA THR A 174 7.10 -1.47 -7.78
C THR A 174 5.68 -1.98 -7.64
N PRO A 175 5.02 -2.37 -8.75
CA PRO A 175 3.66 -2.90 -8.70
C PRO A 175 3.59 -4.18 -7.85
N GLY A 176 2.39 -4.46 -7.35
CA GLY A 176 2.08 -5.64 -6.54
C GLY A 176 1.29 -5.29 -5.29
N HIS A 177 1.74 -4.30 -4.48
CA HIS A 177 0.96 -3.78 -3.37
C HIS A 177 -0.23 -2.94 -3.88
N THR A 178 0.02 -1.99 -4.78
CA THR A 178 -0.97 -1.39 -5.69
C THR A 178 -0.44 -1.46 -7.12
N LYS A 179 -1.25 -1.09 -8.10
CA LYS A 179 -0.84 -1.04 -9.52
C LYS A 179 0.26 0.00 -9.73
N GLY A 180 0.10 1.17 -9.10
CA GLY A 180 0.95 2.32 -9.22
C GLY A 180 1.90 2.55 -8.05
N SER A 181 2.22 1.51 -7.25
CA SER A 181 3.22 1.65 -6.19
C SER A 181 4.58 2.05 -6.76
N ILE A 182 5.21 3.04 -6.13
CA ILE A 182 6.58 3.50 -6.47
C ILE A 182 7.46 3.57 -5.24
N CYS A 183 8.75 3.39 -5.48
CA CYS A 183 9.81 3.78 -4.56
C CYS A 183 10.56 5.00 -5.14
N LEU A 184 11.18 5.80 -4.28
CA LEU A 184 12.12 6.85 -4.68
C LEU A 184 13.53 6.45 -4.27
N TYR A 185 14.45 6.43 -5.22
CA TYR A 185 15.83 6.05 -4.98
C TYR A 185 16.78 7.25 -5.17
N LEU A 186 17.44 7.65 -4.10
CA LEU A 186 18.55 8.60 -4.12
C LEU A 186 19.83 7.81 -4.37
N GLU A 187 20.20 7.63 -5.63
CA GLU A 187 21.28 6.74 -6.05
C GLU A 187 22.62 7.10 -5.44
N LYS A 188 22.98 8.39 -5.44
CA LYS A 188 24.26 8.90 -4.90
C LYS A 188 24.40 8.65 -3.41
N GLU A 189 23.29 8.75 -2.66
CA GLU A 189 23.22 8.57 -1.22
C GLU A 189 23.02 7.11 -0.82
N GLY A 190 22.61 6.26 -1.77
CA GLY A 190 22.23 4.87 -1.52
C GLY A 190 20.99 4.77 -0.64
N ILE A 191 20.05 5.72 -0.73
CA ILE A 191 18.86 5.81 0.10
C ILE A 191 17.63 5.48 -0.73
N LEU A 192 16.83 4.51 -0.26
CA LEU A 192 15.56 4.14 -0.87
C LEU A 192 14.39 4.49 0.05
N PHE A 193 13.41 5.21 -0.46
CA PHE A 193 12.11 5.41 0.16
C PHE A 193 11.14 4.43 -0.49
N SER A 194 10.69 3.42 0.27
CA SER A 194 10.03 2.24 -0.32
C SER A 194 8.51 2.29 -0.31
N GLY A 195 7.89 3.35 0.23
CA GLY A 195 6.45 3.27 0.48
C GLY A 195 6.12 2.02 1.28
N ASP A 196 5.10 1.30 0.84
CA ASP A 196 4.67 0.02 1.43
C ASP A 196 5.23 -1.21 0.72
N HIS A 197 6.10 -1.03 -0.29
CA HIS A 197 6.69 -2.18 -0.97
C HIS A 197 7.67 -2.95 -0.06
N ILE A 198 8.48 -2.26 0.76
CA ILE A 198 9.40 -2.90 1.72
C ILE A 198 9.11 -2.40 3.13
N LEU A 199 8.67 -3.30 4.02
CA LEU A 199 8.40 -3.06 5.45
C LEU A 199 9.21 -4.05 6.30
N GLY A 200 9.88 -3.56 7.35
CA GLY A 200 10.80 -4.41 8.12
C GLY A 200 10.15 -5.30 9.18
N HIS A 201 8.86 -5.15 9.44
CA HIS A 201 8.17 -5.80 10.57
C HIS A 201 6.95 -6.63 10.16
N ILE A 202 6.50 -6.49 8.93
CA ILE A 202 5.42 -7.27 8.31
C ILE A 202 5.75 -7.50 6.83
N THR A 203 5.14 -8.53 6.26
CA THR A 203 5.15 -8.74 4.80
C THR A 203 3.99 -7.93 4.22
N PRO A 204 4.24 -7.00 3.28
CA PRO A 204 3.17 -6.30 2.61
C PRO A 204 2.28 -7.26 1.81
N ASN A 205 0.98 -7.00 1.81
CA ASN A 205 0.06 -7.77 0.97
C ASN A 205 0.16 -7.32 -0.49
N ALA A 206 0.24 -8.29 -1.39
CA ALA A 206 -0.08 -8.07 -2.78
C ALA A 206 -1.61 -8.15 -2.90
N PHE A 207 -2.28 -7.00 -3.03
CA PHE A 207 -3.75 -6.99 -3.07
C PHE A 207 -4.28 -7.49 -4.40
N VAL A 208 -5.45 -8.14 -4.36
CA VAL A 208 -6.22 -8.37 -5.58
C VAL A 208 -6.61 -7.02 -6.16
N MET A 209 -6.25 -6.81 -7.41
CA MET A 209 -6.60 -5.60 -8.14
C MET A 209 -7.79 -5.93 -9.02
N LEU A 210 -8.93 -5.33 -8.68
CA LEU A 210 -10.15 -5.50 -9.45
C LEU A 210 -10.02 -4.62 -10.70
N GLU A 211 -10.06 -5.24 -11.87
CA GLU A 211 -10.07 -4.52 -13.14
C GLU A 211 -11.47 -4.03 -13.47
N SER A 212 -11.55 -2.92 -14.22
CA SER A 212 -12.83 -2.37 -14.68
C SER A 212 -13.57 -3.35 -15.59
N ASP A 213 -12.85 -4.20 -16.30
CA ASP A 213 -13.39 -5.24 -17.16
C ASP A 213 -13.10 -6.63 -16.58
N PHE A 214 -14.17 -7.36 -16.22
CA PHE A 214 -14.08 -8.68 -15.61
C PHE A 214 -13.69 -9.79 -16.59
N ASP A 215 -13.70 -9.51 -17.89
CA ASP A 215 -13.36 -10.47 -18.94
C ASP A 215 -11.85 -10.44 -19.26
N ILE A 216 -11.10 -9.47 -18.72
CA ILE A 216 -9.65 -9.43 -18.80
C ILE A 216 -9.05 -10.38 -17.74
N PRO A 217 -7.98 -11.14 -18.06
CA PRO A 217 -7.28 -11.95 -17.08
C PRO A 217 -6.89 -11.13 -15.86
N TRP A 218 -7.19 -11.63 -14.68
CA TRP A 218 -6.87 -10.95 -13.42
C TRP A 218 -5.37 -10.72 -13.31
N ARG A 219 -5.01 -9.54 -12.90
CA ARG A 219 -3.62 -9.19 -12.63
C ARG A 219 -3.03 -10.11 -11.57
N MET A 220 -1.80 -10.56 -11.76
CA MET A 220 -1.11 -11.47 -10.85
C MET A 220 -0.24 -10.66 -9.87
N SER A 221 -0.88 -9.90 -8.99
CA SER A 221 -0.23 -8.95 -8.08
C SER A 221 0.91 -9.55 -7.26
N GLN A 222 0.78 -10.83 -6.85
CA GLN A 222 1.84 -11.52 -6.10
C GLN A 222 3.11 -11.74 -6.94
N LEU A 223 2.97 -12.03 -8.23
CA LEU A 223 4.13 -12.18 -9.14
C LEU A 223 4.75 -10.83 -9.43
N GLU A 224 3.95 -9.80 -9.66
CA GLU A 224 4.43 -8.43 -9.82
C GLU A 224 5.20 -7.97 -8.59
N PHE A 225 4.70 -8.31 -7.39
CA PHE A 225 5.40 -8.03 -6.14
C PHE A 225 6.77 -8.73 -6.08
N TYR A 226 6.88 -10.00 -6.50
CA TYR A 226 8.16 -10.71 -6.56
C TYR A 226 9.13 -10.08 -7.56
N ASP A 227 8.66 -9.66 -8.73
CA ASP A 227 9.48 -9.00 -9.74
C ASP A 227 9.98 -7.65 -9.23
N SER A 228 9.10 -6.88 -8.59
CA SER A 228 9.42 -5.61 -7.94
C SER A 228 10.44 -5.79 -6.82
N LEU A 229 10.29 -6.83 -5.99
CA LEU A 229 11.26 -7.13 -4.92
C LEU A 229 12.65 -7.42 -5.49
N ARG A 230 12.75 -8.26 -6.55
CA ARG A 230 14.02 -8.55 -7.23
C ARG A 230 14.65 -7.28 -7.82
N LYS A 231 13.84 -6.41 -8.41
CA LYS A 231 14.28 -5.12 -8.94
C LYS A 231 14.88 -4.24 -7.84
N ILE A 232 14.22 -4.14 -6.68
CA ILE A 232 14.73 -3.35 -5.54
C ILE A 232 16.02 -3.97 -4.96
N GLU A 233 16.11 -5.29 -4.84
CA GLU A 233 17.33 -5.96 -4.37
C GLU A 233 18.52 -5.67 -5.28
N SER A 234 18.32 -5.57 -6.60
CA SER A 234 19.39 -5.28 -7.57
C SER A 234 19.97 -3.86 -7.44
N LEU A 235 19.24 -2.92 -6.82
CA LEU A 235 19.73 -1.56 -6.57
C LEU A 235 20.73 -1.49 -5.40
N VAL A 236 20.76 -2.51 -4.55
CA VAL A 236 21.65 -2.61 -3.37
C VAL A 236 21.65 -1.33 -2.52
N PRO A 237 20.49 -0.80 -2.10
CA PRO A 237 20.44 0.41 -1.31
C PRO A 237 21.12 0.21 0.05
N ARG A 238 21.87 1.23 0.51
CA ARG A 238 22.54 1.21 1.82
C ARG A 238 21.54 1.24 2.98
N ILE A 239 20.42 1.94 2.79
CA ILE A 239 19.34 2.05 3.76
C ILE A 239 17.99 2.22 3.06
N VAL A 240 16.96 1.57 3.60
CA VAL A 240 15.57 1.71 3.15
C VAL A 240 14.75 2.41 4.22
N TYR A 241 14.05 3.46 3.84
CA TYR A 241 13.09 4.19 4.66
C TYR A 241 11.67 3.82 4.24
N PRO A 242 10.97 2.95 4.99
CA PRO A 242 9.61 2.50 4.67
C PRO A 242 8.56 3.52 5.12
N ALA A 243 7.37 3.43 4.50
CA ALA A 243 6.24 4.22 4.97
C ALA A 243 5.67 3.75 6.32
N HIS A 244 5.96 2.53 6.75
CA HIS A 244 5.63 2.04 8.09
C HIS A 244 6.82 1.39 8.78
N GLY A 245 6.95 1.63 10.10
CA GLY A 245 7.97 1.00 10.92
C GLY A 245 9.31 1.72 10.92
N LYS A 246 10.37 0.96 11.13
CA LYS A 246 11.74 1.48 11.30
C LYS A 246 12.53 1.41 9.98
N PRO A 247 13.58 2.24 9.82
CA PRO A 247 14.53 2.08 8.72
C PRO A 247 15.13 0.67 8.67
N ILE A 248 15.43 0.20 7.48
CA ILE A 248 15.96 -1.14 7.18
C ILE A 248 17.37 -0.98 6.62
N THR A 249 18.35 -1.61 7.26
CA THR A 249 19.75 -1.60 6.85
C THR A 249 20.21 -2.94 6.27
N ASP A 250 19.35 -3.95 6.34
CA ASP A 250 19.60 -5.30 5.81
C ASP A 250 18.42 -5.69 4.91
N LEU A 251 18.43 -5.19 3.69
CA LEU A 251 17.41 -5.50 2.68
C LEU A 251 17.44 -6.99 2.29
N PRO A 252 18.60 -7.65 2.06
CA PRO A 252 18.64 -9.08 1.75
C PRO A 252 17.92 -9.95 2.80
N ARG A 253 18.15 -9.68 4.09
CA ARG A 253 17.45 -10.37 5.17
C ARG A 253 15.93 -10.14 5.13
N THR A 254 15.50 -8.90 4.89
CA THR A 254 14.07 -8.57 4.79
C THR A 254 13.43 -9.28 3.59
N ALA A 255 14.11 -9.31 2.45
CA ALA A 255 13.63 -10.02 1.26
C ALA A 255 13.58 -11.54 1.47
N ALA A 256 14.57 -12.11 2.16
CA ALA A 256 14.55 -13.53 2.53
C ALA A 256 13.36 -13.86 3.45
N MET A 257 13.09 -13.01 4.44
CA MET A 257 11.92 -13.15 5.32
C MET A 257 10.61 -13.14 4.50
N TYR A 258 10.49 -12.28 3.48
CA TYR A 258 9.29 -12.26 2.63
C TYR A 258 9.12 -13.57 1.87
N ARG A 259 10.19 -14.09 1.24
CA ARG A 259 10.14 -15.35 0.50
C ARG A 259 9.74 -16.51 1.40
N GLU A 260 10.29 -16.56 2.62
CA GLU A 260 9.93 -17.57 3.62
C GLU A 260 8.43 -17.47 3.99
N GLN A 261 7.94 -16.28 4.31
CA GLN A 261 6.54 -16.07 4.67
C GLN A 261 5.58 -16.44 3.53
N PHE A 262 5.94 -16.11 2.29
CA PHE A 262 5.15 -16.49 1.12
C PHE A 262 5.13 -18.01 0.91
N SER A 263 6.26 -18.69 1.06
CA SER A 263 6.33 -20.16 1.00
C SER A 263 5.48 -20.81 2.08
N LEU A 264 5.64 -20.38 3.32
CA LEU A 264 4.84 -20.88 4.45
C LEU A 264 3.34 -20.66 4.24
N ARG A 265 2.95 -19.54 3.62
CA ARG A 265 1.55 -19.26 3.30
C ARG A 265 1.02 -20.24 2.27
N GLN A 266 1.77 -20.49 1.20
CA GLN A 266 1.41 -21.46 0.16
C GLN A 266 1.34 -22.89 0.71
N GLU A 267 2.29 -23.31 1.56
CA GLU A 267 2.28 -24.60 2.23
C GLU A 267 1.00 -24.83 3.07
N LYS A 268 0.59 -23.77 3.83
CA LYS A 268 -0.65 -23.82 4.60
C LYS A 268 -1.89 -23.92 3.72
N ILE A 269 -1.94 -23.20 2.59
CA ILE A 269 -3.03 -23.30 1.61
C ILE A 269 -3.10 -24.72 1.04
N ILE A 270 -1.97 -25.30 0.64
CA ILE A 270 -1.87 -26.68 0.15
C ILE A 270 -2.36 -27.69 1.22
N ALA A 271 -1.95 -27.49 2.48
CA ALA A 271 -2.38 -28.34 3.59
C ALA A 271 -3.91 -28.29 3.82
N ILE A 272 -4.55 -27.15 3.58
CA ILE A 272 -6.01 -27.02 3.61
C ILE A 272 -6.62 -27.81 2.43
N LEU A 273 -6.08 -27.64 1.22
CA LEU A 273 -6.58 -28.28 0.01
C LEU A 273 -6.39 -29.80 0.00
N LYS A 274 -5.47 -30.37 0.79
CA LYS A 274 -5.38 -31.82 1.03
C LYS A 274 -6.64 -32.41 1.66
N LYS A 275 -7.50 -31.58 2.30
CA LYS A 275 -8.75 -32.01 2.93
C LYS A 275 -9.95 -32.01 1.97
N GLY A 276 -9.77 -31.53 0.74
CA GLY A 276 -10.82 -31.43 -0.28
C GLY A 276 -10.78 -30.12 -1.05
N GLU A 277 -11.84 -29.84 -1.79
CA GLU A 277 -11.99 -28.60 -2.54
C GLU A 277 -12.62 -27.50 -1.67
N PHE A 278 -12.14 -26.28 -1.82
CA PHE A 278 -12.63 -25.12 -1.05
C PHE A 278 -12.77 -23.88 -1.95
N THR A 279 -13.69 -22.97 -1.58
CA THR A 279 -13.69 -21.60 -2.10
C THR A 279 -12.55 -20.81 -1.48
N VAL A 280 -12.18 -19.68 -2.10
CA VAL A 280 -11.16 -18.77 -1.54
C VAL A 280 -11.53 -18.33 -0.13
N TYR A 281 -12.80 -17.99 0.11
CA TYR A 281 -13.30 -17.64 1.44
C TYR A 281 -13.17 -18.80 2.44
N GLY A 282 -13.48 -20.03 2.01
CA GLY A 282 -13.30 -21.22 2.85
C GLY A 282 -11.86 -21.44 3.29
N ILE A 283 -10.90 -21.26 2.36
CA ILE A 283 -9.46 -21.30 2.66
C ILE A 283 -9.09 -20.16 3.61
N ALA A 284 -9.52 -18.92 3.32
CA ALA A 284 -9.23 -17.75 4.15
C ALA A 284 -9.71 -17.94 5.59
N ARG A 285 -10.93 -18.45 5.81
CA ARG A 285 -11.46 -18.76 7.14
C ARG A 285 -10.67 -19.85 7.88
N SER A 286 -10.13 -20.82 7.16
CA SER A 286 -9.29 -21.86 7.74
C SER A 286 -7.88 -21.38 8.07
N LEU A 287 -7.37 -20.44 7.28
CA LEU A 287 -6.03 -19.89 7.40
C LEU A 287 -5.96 -18.81 8.50
N PHE A 288 -7.05 -18.04 8.69
CA PHE A 288 -7.17 -16.92 9.62
C PHE A 288 -8.37 -17.11 10.56
N PRO A 289 -8.36 -18.10 11.45
CA PRO A 289 -9.48 -18.38 12.35
C PRO A 289 -9.77 -17.26 13.35
N GLU A 290 -8.77 -16.40 13.61
CA GLU A 290 -8.84 -15.27 14.54
C GLU A 290 -9.60 -14.05 13.99
N ILE A 291 -9.94 -14.02 12.69
CA ILE A 291 -10.66 -12.89 12.10
C ILE A 291 -12.04 -12.76 12.75
N SER A 292 -12.19 -11.69 13.55
CA SER A 292 -13.41 -11.40 14.30
C SER A 292 -13.47 -9.93 14.74
N GLY A 293 -14.65 -9.44 15.13
CA GLY A 293 -14.83 -8.14 15.76
C GLY A 293 -15.21 -7.00 14.80
N LYS A 294 -14.98 -5.74 15.22
CA LYS A 294 -15.48 -4.53 14.53
C LYS A 294 -14.87 -4.27 13.14
N ARG A 295 -13.70 -4.83 12.86
CA ARG A 295 -13.01 -4.70 11.55
C ARG A 295 -13.26 -5.89 10.63
N LEU A 296 -14.14 -6.79 11.03
CA LEU A 296 -14.41 -8.04 10.35
C LEU A 296 -14.58 -7.93 8.81
N PRO A 297 -15.33 -6.95 8.25
CA PRO A 297 -15.48 -6.87 6.80
C PRO A 297 -14.17 -6.55 6.07
N LEU A 298 -13.35 -5.64 6.61
CA LEU A 298 -12.06 -5.31 6.04
C LEU A 298 -11.08 -6.48 6.17
N GLU A 299 -11.03 -7.12 7.33
CA GLU A 299 -10.15 -8.27 7.57
C GLU A 299 -10.50 -9.45 6.66
N ILE A 300 -11.80 -9.67 6.38
CA ILE A 300 -12.24 -10.67 5.40
C ILE A 300 -11.76 -10.29 3.99
N PHE A 301 -11.91 -9.03 3.59
CA PHE A 301 -11.41 -8.59 2.28
C PHE A 301 -9.91 -8.84 2.16
N LEU A 302 -9.13 -8.43 3.15
CA LEU A 302 -7.67 -8.61 3.16
C LEU A 302 -7.28 -10.09 3.09
N ALA A 303 -7.94 -10.95 3.89
CA ALA A 303 -7.66 -12.38 3.91
C ALA A 303 -8.04 -13.08 2.61
N VAL A 304 -9.20 -12.73 2.02
CA VAL A 304 -9.65 -13.27 0.73
C VAL A 304 -8.72 -12.82 -0.39
N SER A 305 -8.33 -11.55 -0.39
CA SER A 305 -7.37 -11.00 -1.35
C SER A 305 -6.02 -11.73 -1.28
N GLU A 306 -5.46 -11.87 -0.07
CA GLU A 306 -4.18 -12.56 0.15
C GLU A 306 -4.25 -14.02 -0.32
N VAL A 307 -5.27 -14.77 0.07
CA VAL A 307 -5.43 -16.17 -0.34
C VAL A 307 -5.57 -16.27 -1.86
N PHE A 308 -6.36 -15.40 -2.48
CA PHE A 308 -6.57 -15.43 -3.92
C PHE A 308 -5.28 -15.20 -4.71
N THR A 309 -4.48 -14.20 -4.32
CA THR A 309 -3.21 -13.90 -5.01
C THR A 309 -2.19 -15.05 -4.87
N HIS A 310 -2.16 -15.74 -3.72
CA HIS A 310 -1.36 -16.95 -3.56
C HIS A 310 -1.87 -18.12 -4.41
N LEU A 311 -3.20 -18.30 -4.51
CA LEU A 311 -3.79 -19.35 -5.35
C LEU A 311 -3.50 -19.13 -6.84
N GLN A 312 -3.48 -17.87 -7.30
CA GLN A 312 -3.07 -17.55 -8.67
C GLN A 312 -1.64 -18.04 -8.97
N VAL A 313 -0.70 -17.87 -8.03
CA VAL A 313 0.67 -18.38 -8.18
C VAL A 313 0.68 -19.90 -8.20
N LEU A 314 0.01 -20.57 -7.24
CA LEU A 314 -0.06 -22.02 -7.17
C LEU A 314 -0.74 -22.64 -8.40
N GLU A 315 -1.73 -21.98 -8.99
CA GLU A 315 -2.39 -22.41 -10.21
C GLU A 315 -1.47 -22.28 -11.42
N LYS A 316 -0.73 -21.17 -11.53
CA LYS A 316 0.29 -20.98 -12.57
C LYS A 316 1.39 -22.05 -12.48
N ASP A 317 1.81 -22.39 -11.27
CA ASP A 317 2.83 -23.41 -11.01
C ASP A 317 2.28 -24.85 -11.19
N GLY A 318 1.00 -24.99 -11.54
CA GLY A 318 0.36 -26.29 -11.81
C GLY A 318 0.08 -27.13 -10.57
N MET A 319 0.18 -26.56 -9.36
CA MET A 319 -0.05 -27.28 -8.09
C MET A 319 -1.51 -27.39 -7.72
N VAL A 320 -2.33 -26.43 -8.17
CA VAL A 320 -3.78 -26.40 -7.93
C VAL A 320 -4.52 -26.20 -9.24
N ALA A 321 -5.80 -26.53 -9.24
CA ALA A 321 -6.73 -26.23 -10.33
C ALA A 321 -7.97 -25.57 -9.78
N SER A 322 -8.59 -24.67 -10.57
CA SER A 322 -9.84 -24.05 -10.21
C SER A 322 -10.96 -24.40 -11.18
N HIS A 323 -12.19 -24.35 -10.68
CA HIS A 323 -13.42 -24.44 -11.48
C HIS A 323 -14.54 -23.64 -10.84
N VAL A 324 -15.49 -23.19 -11.64
CA VAL A 324 -16.66 -22.47 -11.15
C VAL A 324 -17.86 -23.43 -11.03
N ARG A 325 -18.46 -23.48 -9.83
CA ARG A 325 -19.67 -24.26 -9.56
C ARG A 325 -20.68 -23.39 -8.81
N ARG A 326 -21.89 -23.27 -9.33
CA ARG A 326 -22.98 -22.45 -8.79
C ARG A 326 -22.55 -20.99 -8.50
N GLY A 327 -21.77 -20.41 -9.43
CA GLY A 327 -21.30 -19.01 -9.33
C GLY A 327 -20.17 -18.76 -8.33
N LYS A 328 -19.56 -19.82 -7.78
CA LYS A 328 -18.41 -19.74 -6.87
C LYS A 328 -17.21 -20.47 -7.45
N GLN A 329 -16.03 -19.91 -7.29
CA GLN A 329 -14.78 -20.52 -7.68
C GLN A 329 -14.24 -21.40 -6.56
N TYR A 330 -13.97 -22.66 -6.91
CA TYR A 330 -13.40 -23.68 -6.04
C TYR A 330 -11.99 -24.00 -6.50
N TYR A 331 -11.14 -24.32 -5.56
CA TYR A 331 -9.77 -24.77 -5.79
C TYR A 331 -9.56 -26.15 -5.18
N SER A 332 -8.79 -26.99 -5.87
CA SER A 332 -8.36 -28.33 -5.44
C SER A 332 -6.91 -28.57 -5.83
N LEU A 333 -6.25 -29.51 -5.20
CA LEU A 333 -4.95 -30.00 -5.68
C LEU A 333 -5.12 -30.66 -7.04
N LYS A 334 -4.10 -30.53 -7.91
CA LYS A 334 -3.98 -31.31 -9.14
C LYS A 334 -3.46 -32.70 -8.86
#